data_df08d38e45aa1cb89fc7544e27bc9e13
#
_entry.id   df08d38e45aa1cb89fc7544e27bc9e13
#
_cell.length_a   1.000
_cell.length_b   1.000
_cell.length_c   1.000
_cell.angle_alpha   90.00
_cell.angle_beta   90.00
_cell.angle_gamma   90.00
#
_symmetry.space_group_name_H-M   'P 1'
#
loop_
_entity.id
_entity.type
_entity.pdbx_description
1 polymer ?
#
loop_
_entity_poly.entity_id
_entity_poly.type
_entity_poly.pdbx_seq_one_letter_code
_entity_poly.pdbx_strand_id
1 'polypeptide(L)'
;MPRWFADPRFGEFANDTSLSDEDIATITDWVDAGAPEGDGPSPTAPTFSAAGWSHPDGLEPDFIYEAPFEWHVDAEGESPNFNLYSEMPFDDARMVAATQLRPGNYAATHHIVTGALNVPPGLVIGTGPAWPGGPVTDYTMVPDPNADPALLKKIAAATAAGGAGPPDPAADLPSESGDAEEPPAQEQFQDLRAGLGPYIPGVGAEVAKPGQAREIRGDLFSHLFWNLHYQATGKPETARPLAGLWWAKDKATTRLRTLGLNEHTSESAQLVASPPLPPAEAAAAAFAAAQAGQGLNPLLDVIPANAANWTVTGIGAFQNDAIIQSLFIHAHVRGKDFTWVLTYPDGREEVLLRVPNYNFDWQFTYDLAEPLKVPAGSTVKSIARYDNSRENRRNPAPHKDAYWSEQSWDDMFLSTVSYTVDETATEGDE
;
A
#
# COMPACT_ATOMS: atom_id res chain seq x y z
N MET A 1 -7.00 10.07 -22.77
CA MET A 1 -8.15 9.18 -22.62
C MET A 1 -8.22 8.78 -21.18
N PRO A 2 -9.35 8.80 -20.49
CA PRO A 2 -9.47 8.29 -19.15
C PRO A 2 -8.94 6.86 -19.10
N ARG A 3 -8.21 6.52 -18.04
CA ARG A 3 -7.64 5.19 -17.88
C ARG A 3 -8.44 4.45 -16.83
N TRP A 4 -9.19 3.47 -17.28
CA TRP A 4 -9.97 2.58 -16.45
C TRP A 4 -9.73 1.15 -16.89
N PHE A 5 -9.49 0.23 -15.97
CA PHE A 5 -9.04 -1.12 -16.28
C PHE A 5 -9.95 -2.21 -15.73
N ALA A 6 -10.98 -1.87 -14.96
CA ALA A 6 -11.97 -2.85 -14.53
C ALA A 6 -12.77 -3.38 -15.73
N ASP A 7 -12.99 -4.68 -15.76
CA ASP A 7 -13.87 -5.33 -16.74
C ASP A 7 -15.33 -4.98 -16.38
N PRO A 8 -16.08 -4.30 -17.24
CA PRO A 8 -17.41 -3.79 -16.94
C PRO A 8 -18.46 -4.89 -16.67
N ARG A 9 -18.12 -6.15 -16.85
CA ARG A 9 -18.99 -7.28 -16.52
C ARG A 9 -18.98 -7.64 -15.03
N PHE A 10 -18.05 -7.09 -14.25
CA PHE A 10 -17.84 -7.45 -12.86
C PHE A 10 -17.68 -6.21 -11.98
N GLY A 11 -18.57 -6.07 -11.01
CA GLY A 11 -18.63 -4.93 -10.11
C GLY A 11 -19.14 -3.64 -10.76
N GLU A 12 -19.63 -2.74 -9.94
CA GLU A 12 -19.95 -1.37 -10.29
C GLU A 12 -19.18 -0.44 -9.37
N PHE A 13 -18.55 0.60 -9.93
CA PHE A 13 -17.62 1.44 -9.19
C PHE A 13 -18.00 2.91 -9.28
N ALA A 14 -18.03 3.59 -8.14
CA ALA A 14 -18.40 5.01 -8.03
C ALA A 14 -17.38 5.93 -8.72
N ASN A 15 -16.13 5.50 -8.80
CA ASN A 15 -15.04 6.24 -9.44
C ASN A 15 -14.69 5.73 -10.84
N ASP A 16 -15.64 5.10 -11.54
CA ASP A 16 -15.47 4.69 -12.94
C ASP A 16 -15.26 5.91 -13.83
N THR A 17 -14.11 5.97 -14.47
CA THR A 17 -13.70 7.02 -15.42
C THR A 17 -13.75 6.54 -16.87
N SER A 18 -14.35 5.39 -17.16
CA SER A 18 -14.51 4.90 -18.52
C SER A 18 -15.34 5.87 -19.36
N LEU A 19 -15.04 5.92 -20.65
CA LEU A 19 -15.87 6.65 -21.61
C LEU A 19 -17.03 5.77 -22.08
N SER A 20 -18.19 6.37 -22.28
CA SER A 20 -19.28 5.71 -22.97
C SER A 20 -18.95 5.41 -24.44
N ASP A 21 -19.63 4.46 -25.04
CA ASP A 21 -19.48 4.18 -26.47
C ASP A 21 -19.79 5.43 -27.32
N GLU A 22 -20.70 6.28 -26.89
CA GLU A 22 -21.05 7.54 -27.55
C GLU A 22 -19.91 8.56 -27.46
N ASP A 23 -19.24 8.68 -26.30
CA ASP A 23 -18.07 9.55 -26.14
C ASP A 23 -16.91 9.07 -27.02
N ILE A 24 -16.68 7.75 -27.05
CA ILE A 24 -15.64 7.13 -27.87
C ILE A 24 -15.94 7.40 -29.35
N ALA A 25 -17.19 7.19 -29.81
CA ALA A 25 -17.61 7.48 -31.19
C ALA A 25 -17.42 8.98 -31.53
N THR A 26 -17.85 9.87 -30.62
CA THR A 26 -17.71 11.32 -30.81
C THR A 26 -16.24 11.72 -30.99
N ILE A 27 -15.33 11.20 -30.15
CA ILE A 27 -13.90 11.49 -30.27
C ILE A 27 -13.31 10.91 -31.54
N THR A 28 -13.72 9.69 -31.91
CA THR A 28 -13.24 9.00 -33.12
C THR A 28 -13.66 9.76 -34.37
N ASP A 29 -14.95 10.12 -34.47
CA ASP A 29 -15.48 10.89 -35.57
C ASP A 29 -14.83 12.26 -35.71
N TRP A 30 -14.56 12.92 -34.59
CA TRP A 30 -13.81 14.20 -34.58
C TRP A 30 -12.39 14.05 -35.10
N VAL A 31 -11.67 13.00 -34.70
CA VAL A 31 -10.31 12.71 -35.21
C VAL A 31 -10.34 12.38 -36.69
N ASP A 32 -11.30 11.53 -37.15
CA ASP A 32 -11.44 11.14 -38.56
C ASP A 32 -11.80 12.32 -39.44
N ALA A 33 -12.53 13.31 -38.90
CA ALA A 33 -12.84 14.57 -39.60
C ALA A 33 -11.62 15.54 -39.67
N GLY A 34 -10.44 15.16 -39.16
CA GLY A 34 -9.22 15.96 -39.15
C GLY A 34 -9.09 16.87 -37.93
N ALA A 35 -9.76 16.55 -36.82
CA ALA A 35 -9.73 17.24 -35.55
C ALA A 35 -9.98 18.77 -35.68
N PRO A 36 -11.09 19.20 -36.34
CA PRO A 36 -11.34 20.62 -36.56
C PRO A 36 -11.47 21.37 -35.25
N GLU A 37 -10.92 22.59 -35.20
CA GLU A 37 -11.14 23.50 -34.07
C GLU A 37 -12.62 23.93 -34.04
N GLY A 38 -13.23 23.88 -32.85
CA GLY A 38 -14.61 24.31 -32.65
C GLY A 38 -14.76 25.82 -32.63
N ASP A 39 -15.94 26.33 -33.00
CA ASP A 39 -16.28 27.75 -32.99
C ASP A 39 -16.65 28.31 -31.61
N GLY A 40 -16.67 27.46 -30.57
CA GLY A 40 -17.03 27.82 -29.21
C GLY A 40 -15.92 28.54 -28.45
N PRO A 41 -16.24 29.23 -27.36
CA PRO A 41 -15.21 29.79 -26.48
C PRO A 41 -14.37 28.68 -25.88
N SER A 42 -13.06 28.91 -25.70
CA SER A 42 -12.20 27.97 -25.00
C SER A 42 -12.74 27.69 -23.58
N PRO A 43 -12.71 26.43 -23.10
CA PRO A 43 -13.16 26.12 -21.76
C PRO A 43 -12.32 26.89 -20.72
N THR A 44 -12.96 27.28 -19.64
CA THR A 44 -12.25 27.92 -18.52
C THR A 44 -11.27 26.92 -17.93
N ALA A 45 -10.01 27.30 -17.79
CA ALA A 45 -9.01 26.46 -17.16
C ALA A 45 -9.43 26.14 -15.70
N PRO A 46 -9.23 24.90 -15.25
CA PRO A 46 -9.50 24.56 -13.85
C PRO A 46 -8.61 25.39 -12.92
N THR A 47 -9.15 25.78 -11.79
CA THR A 47 -8.39 26.42 -10.71
C THR A 47 -7.97 25.41 -9.69
N PHE A 48 -6.70 25.45 -9.27
CA PHE A 48 -6.16 24.59 -8.23
C PHE A 48 -5.93 25.41 -6.95
N SER A 49 -6.05 24.74 -5.78
CA SER A 49 -5.74 25.39 -4.50
C SER A 49 -4.28 25.87 -4.50
N ALA A 50 -4.07 27.13 -4.12
CA ALA A 50 -2.72 27.70 -3.97
C ALA A 50 -1.93 26.98 -2.86
N ALA A 51 -2.60 26.46 -1.84
CA ALA A 51 -1.99 25.65 -0.77
C ALA A 51 -1.63 24.24 -1.26
N GLY A 52 -2.19 23.80 -2.40
CA GLY A 52 -1.96 22.48 -2.98
C GLY A 52 -2.66 21.32 -2.24
N TRP A 53 -3.59 21.62 -1.33
CA TRP A 53 -4.50 20.63 -0.76
C TRP A 53 -5.70 20.45 -1.71
N SER A 54 -6.13 19.21 -1.90
CA SER A 54 -7.15 18.84 -2.89
C SER A 54 -8.38 18.17 -2.25
N HIS A 55 -8.71 18.56 -1.01
CA HIS A 55 -9.96 18.11 -0.42
C HIS A 55 -11.14 18.55 -1.31
N PRO A 56 -12.10 17.65 -1.65
CA PRO A 56 -13.19 17.94 -2.59
C PRO A 56 -14.02 19.16 -2.20
N ASP A 57 -14.21 19.39 -0.91
CA ASP A 57 -14.96 20.54 -0.37
C ASP A 57 -14.09 21.80 -0.21
N GLY A 58 -12.85 21.79 -0.68
CA GLY A 58 -11.92 22.92 -0.56
C GLY A 58 -11.44 23.21 0.87
N LEU A 59 -11.54 22.22 1.77
CA LEU A 59 -11.14 22.37 3.16
C LEU A 59 -9.61 22.30 3.31
N GLU A 60 -9.06 23.14 4.18
CA GLU A 60 -7.68 23.03 4.64
C GLU A 60 -7.57 21.95 5.72
N PRO A 61 -6.40 21.26 5.84
CA PRO A 61 -6.19 20.26 6.89
C PRO A 61 -6.33 20.87 8.30
N ASP A 62 -6.91 20.10 9.21
CA ASP A 62 -6.94 20.44 10.64
C ASP A 62 -5.54 20.29 11.29
N PHE A 63 -4.69 19.43 10.70
CA PHE A 63 -3.32 19.18 11.15
C PHE A 63 -2.40 18.94 9.95
N ILE A 64 -1.23 19.57 9.97
CA ILE A 64 -0.17 19.35 8.96
C ILE A 64 1.06 18.83 9.68
N TYR A 65 1.53 17.67 9.25
CA TYR A 65 2.79 17.10 9.67
C TYR A 65 3.82 17.22 8.58
N GLU A 66 4.86 17.99 8.84
CA GLU A 66 6.02 18.10 7.96
C GLU A 66 7.04 17.04 8.35
N ALA A 67 7.53 16.25 7.38
CA ALA A 67 8.57 15.27 7.64
C ALA A 67 9.80 15.96 8.28
N PRO A 68 10.39 15.41 9.36
CA PRO A 68 11.51 16.04 10.04
C PRO A 68 12.81 16.03 9.23
N PHE A 69 12.79 15.42 8.05
CA PHE A 69 13.93 15.34 7.13
C PHE A 69 13.62 16.06 5.81
N GLU A 70 14.66 16.59 5.19
CA GLU A 70 14.67 17.02 3.80
C GLU A 70 15.60 16.11 3.02
N TRP A 71 15.11 15.58 1.90
CA TRP A 71 15.88 14.67 1.07
C TRP A 71 16.48 15.40 -0.14
N HIS A 72 17.74 15.15 -0.39
CA HIS A 72 18.44 15.63 -1.56
C HIS A 72 18.40 14.59 -2.68
N VAL A 73 17.88 14.98 -3.85
CA VAL A 73 17.79 14.14 -5.04
C VAL A 73 18.85 14.57 -6.03
N ASP A 74 19.73 13.65 -6.41
CA ASP A 74 20.79 13.92 -7.38
C ASP A 74 20.23 14.24 -8.77
N ALA A 75 21.01 14.99 -9.57
CA ALA A 75 20.62 15.39 -10.92
C ALA A 75 20.48 14.20 -11.87
N GLU A 76 21.24 13.14 -11.66
CA GLU A 76 21.34 11.96 -12.51
C GLU A 76 21.43 10.69 -11.66
N GLY A 77 21.12 9.54 -12.25
CA GLY A 77 21.15 8.23 -11.60
C GLY A 77 19.77 7.76 -11.14
N GLU A 78 19.72 6.55 -10.63
CA GLU A 78 18.51 5.94 -10.05
C GLU A 78 18.66 5.91 -8.53
N SER A 79 17.62 6.36 -7.83
CA SER A 79 17.46 6.15 -6.41
C SER A 79 16.66 4.85 -6.20
N PRO A 80 17.13 3.90 -5.38
CA PRO A 80 16.27 2.79 -4.99
C PRO A 80 15.10 3.29 -4.15
N ASN A 81 14.09 2.47 -3.94
CA ASN A 81 13.13 2.70 -2.87
C ASN A 81 13.85 2.52 -1.52
N PHE A 82 13.59 3.39 -0.58
CA PHE A 82 14.21 3.34 0.74
C PHE A 82 13.24 3.85 1.82
N ASN A 83 13.49 3.45 3.04
CA ASN A 83 12.69 3.85 4.19
C ASN A 83 13.44 4.83 5.08
N LEU A 84 12.79 5.95 5.42
CA LEU A 84 13.17 6.81 6.52
C LEU A 84 12.11 6.72 7.62
N TYR A 85 12.50 7.05 8.84
CA TYR A 85 11.65 6.90 10.01
C TYR A 85 11.55 8.21 10.77
N SER A 86 10.39 8.49 11.33
CA SER A 86 10.13 9.63 12.19
C SER A 86 9.27 9.22 13.37
N GLU A 87 9.30 10.00 14.45
CA GLU A 87 8.36 9.81 15.54
C GLU A 87 6.91 9.99 15.05
N MET A 88 5.98 9.28 15.68
CA MET A 88 4.55 9.51 15.52
C MET A 88 4.22 10.92 16.03
N PRO A 89 3.48 11.76 15.26
CA PRO A 89 3.25 13.17 15.65
C PRO A 89 2.25 13.36 16.79
N PHE A 90 1.65 12.31 17.30
CA PHE A 90 0.72 12.31 18.44
C PHE A 90 0.77 10.97 19.17
N ASP A 91 0.38 10.97 20.43
CA ASP A 91 0.43 9.85 21.37
C ASP A 91 -0.94 9.27 21.74
N ASP A 92 -1.99 9.66 21.02
CA ASP A 92 -3.37 9.21 21.21
C ASP A 92 -3.94 8.61 19.91
N ALA A 93 -5.08 7.93 20.02
CA ALA A 93 -5.84 7.48 18.86
C ALA A 93 -6.62 8.64 18.24
N ARG A 94 -6.51 8.81 16.93
CA ARG A 94 -7.17 9.88 16.17
C ARG A 94 -8.03 9.33 15.04
N MET A 95 -9.30 9.77 15.01
CA MET A 95 -10.20 9.50 13.89
C MET A 95 -9.99 10.52 12.79
N VAL A 96 -9.57 10.06 11.61
CA VAL A 96 -9.18 10.87 10.47
C VAL A 96 -10.18 10.67 9.33
N ALA A 97 -10.90 11.72 8.97
CA ALA A 97 -11.89 11.70 7.88
C ALA A 97 -11.24 11.82 6.50
N ALA A 98 -10.09 12.50 6.40
CA ALA A 98 -9.34 12.58 5.16
C ALA A 98 -7.84 12.70 5.41
N THR A 99 -7.05 12.22 4.45
CA THR A 99 -5.58 12.35 4.43
C THR A 99 -5.11 12.77 3.05
N GLN A 100 -4.02 13.53 3.01
CA GLN A 100 -3.29 13.78 1.77
C GLN A 100 -1.80 13.90 2.06
N LEU A 101 -0.98 13.11 1.36
CA LEU A 101 0.46 13.34 1.30
C LEU A 101 0.80 14.28 0.15
N ARG A 102 1.67 15.25 0.42
CA ARG A 102 2.30 16.11 -0.57
C ARG A 102 3.81 15.84 -0.57
N PRO A 103 4.41 15.64 -1.74
CA PRO A 103 5.79 15.16 -1.81
C PRO A 103 6.84 16.25 -1.51
N GLY A 104 6.43 17.52 -1.42
CA GLY A 104 7.34 18.66 -1.32
C GLY A 104 8.02 19.01 -2.65
N ASN A 105 8.25 18.02 -3.51
CA ASN A 105 8.74 18.22 -4.88
C ASN A 105 8.07 17.23 -5.85
N TYR A 106 7.11 17.71 -6.60
CA TYR A 106 6.31 16.87 -7.54
C TYR A 106 7.12 16.38 -8.75
N ALA A 107 8.17 17.10 -9.16
CA ALA A 107 8.97 16.72 -10.33
C ALA A 107 9.89 15.54 -10.02
N ALA A 108 10.44 15.51 -8.81
CA ALA A 108 11.43 14.53 -8.40
C ALA A 108 10.82 13.32 -7.66
N THR A 109 9.56 13.40 -7.22
CA THR A 109 8.96 12.32 -6.41
C THR A 109 8.10 11.40 -7.25
N HIS A 110 8.46 10.11 -7.28
CA HIS A 110 7.67 9.08 -7.93
C HIS A 110 6.51 8.63 -7.02
N HIS A 111 6.81 8.20 -5.79
CA HIS A 111 5.78 7.92 -4.78
C HIS A 111 6.33 8.10 -3.36
N ILE A 112 5.40 8.21 -2.42
CA ILE A 112 5.65 8.13 -0.98
C ILE A 112 4.54 7.27 -0.37
N VAL A 113 4.92 6.28 0.43
CA VAL A 113 3.98 5.50 1.23
C VAL A 113 4.38 5.63 2.69
N THR A 114 3.41 5.84 3.57
CA THR A 114 3.66 5.88 5.01
C THR A 114 2.93 4.75 5.70
N GLY A 115 3.52 4.25 6.78
CA GLY A 115 2.89 3.32 7.70
C GLY A 115 3.34 3.61 9.12
N ALA A 116 2.65 3.04 10.10
CA ALA A 116 3.00 3.16 11.51
C ALA A 116 3.69 1.89 11.99
N LEU A 117 4.63 2.04 12.91
CA LEU A 117 5.37 0.92 13.50
C LEU A 117 5.88 1.22 14.90
N ASN A 118 6.24 0.17 15.61
CA ASN A 118 7.11 0.25 16.79
C ASN A 118 8.53 -0.16 16.39
N VAL A 119 9.52 0.56 16.89
CA VAL A 119 10.92 0.18 16.64
C VAL A 119 11.22 -1.15 17.35
N PRO A 120 11.67 -2.18 16.61
CA PRO A 120 11.92 -3.49 17.19
C PRO A 120 12.98 -3.47 18.29
N PRO A 121 12.92 -4.39 19.27
CA PRO A 121 13.94 -4.53 20.29
C PRO A 121 15.35 -4.68 19.70
N GLY A 122 16.32 -3.95 20.24
CA GLY A 122 17.70 -3.96 19.77
C GLY A 122 18.00 -3.04 18.59
N LEU A 123 16.99 -2.30 18.14
CA LEU A 123 17.14 -1.26 17.11
C LEU A 123 16.72 0.11 17.67
N VAL A 124 17.21 1.17 17.05
CA VAL A 124 16.82 2.57 17.31
C VAL A 124 16.78 3.32 15.99
N ILE A 125 16.06 4.43 15.96
CA ILE A 125 16.20 5.39 14.86
C ILE A 125 17.43 6.24 15.14
N GLY A 126 18.35 6.29 14.18
CA GLY A 126 19.63 6.96 14.33
C GLY A 126 20.37 7.16 13.01
N THR A 127 21.64 7.53 13.14
CA THR A 127 22.49 7.87 11.99
C THR A 127 22.98 6.62 11.27
N GLY A 128 22.64 6.48 10.02
CA GLY A 128 23.08 5.36 9.17
C GLY A 128 22.83 5.65 7.68
N PRO A 129 23.28 4.75 6.80
CA PRO A 129 23.00 4.88 5.37
C PRO A 129 21.52 4.61 5.08
N ALA A 130 20.92 5.41 4.22
CA ALA A 130 19.52 5.22 3.80
C ALA A 130 19.29 3.89 3.06
N TRP A 131 20.32 3.40 2.38
CA TRP A 131 20.43 2.06 1.76
C TRP A 131 21.90 1.66 1.68
N PRO A 132 22.24 0.39 1.43
CA PRO A 132 23.63 -0.05 1.30
C PRO A 132 24.41 0.78 0.26
N GLY A 133 25.41 1.54 0.73
CA GLY A 133 26.21 2.46 -0.10
C GLY A 133 25.55 3.81 -0.39
N GLY A 134 24.36 4.06 0.12
CA GLY A 134 23.65 5.33 -0.01
C GLY A 134 24.09 6.40 0.97
N PRO A 135 23.48 7.60 0.88
CA PRO A 135 23.80 8.72 1.76
C PRO A 135 23.44 8.43 3.20
N VAL A 136 24.19 9.01 4.13
CA VAL A 136 23.98 8.89 5.57
C VAL A 136 22.96 9.92 6.04
N THR A 137 22.03 9.49 6.88
CA THR A 137 20.99 10.33 7.50
C THR A 137 20.70 9.89 8.92
N ASP A 138 20.07 10.75 9.73
CA ASP A 138 19.72 10.48 11.14
C ASP A 138 18.36 9.76 11.29
N TYR A 139 17.73 9.40 10.18
CA TYR A 139 16.37 8.86 10.13
C TYR A 139 16.31 7.40 9.69
N THR A 140 17.38 6.65 9.88
CA THR A 140 17.44 5.22 9.56
C THR A 140 17.30 4.36 10.80
N MET A 141 16.87 3.13 10.63
CA MET A 141 16.84 2.15 11.70
C MET A 141 18.22 1.47 11.81
N VAL A 142 18.83 1.59 12.96
CA VAL A 142 20.20 1.10 13.22
C VAL A 142 20.24 0.28 14.50
N PRO A 143 21.23 -0.62 14.69
CA PRO A 143 21.41 -1.34 15.96
C PRO A 143 21.55 -0.37 17.14
N ASP A 144 20.81 -0.62 18.24
CA ASP A 144 20.95 0.13 19.49
C ASP A 144 22.28 -0.25 20.17
N PRO A 145 23.22 0.67 20.33
CA PRO A 145 24.51 0.37 20.97
C PRO A 145 24.39 -0.06 22.45
N ASN A 146 23.23 0.17 23.07
CA ASN A 146 22.95 -0.17 24.46
C ASN A 146 22.16 -1.48 24.61
N ALA A 147 21.77 -2.13 23.51
CA ALA A 147 21.02 -3.37 23.55
C ALA A 147 21.87 -4.56 24.04
N ASP A 148 21.20 -5.65 24.41
CA ASP A 148 21.86 -6.89 24.79
C ASP A 148 22.89 -7.33 23.73
N PRO A 149 24.16 -7.55 24.07
CA PRO A 149 25.19 -7.98 23.14
C PRO A 149 24.86 -9.27 22.37
N ALA A 150 24.06 -10.17 22.95
CA ALA A 150 23.64 -11.39 22.29
C ALA A 150 22.60 -11.08 21.17
N LEU A 151 21.71 -10.11 21.43
CA LEU A 151 20.75 -9.62 20.43
C LEU A 151 21.48 -8.87 19.31
N LEU A 152 22.42 -7.97 19.66
CA LEU A 152 23.25 -7.27 18.66
C LEU A 152 24.02 -8.23 17.76
N LYS A 153 24.55 -9.32 18.34
CA LYS A 153 25.23 -10.36 17.57
C LYS A 153 24.28 -11.07 16.60
N LYS A 154 23.03 -11.32 16.99
CA LYS A 154 21.99 -11.90 16.09
C LYS A 154 21.65 -10.93 14.96
N ILE A 155 21.44 -9.65 15.28
CA ILE A 155 21.17 -8.60 14.29
C ILE A 155 22.34 -8.49 13.30
N ALA A 156 23.58 -8.42 13.79
CA ALA A 156 24.78 -8.33 12.95
C ALA A 156 24.95 -9.59 12.07
N ALA A 157 24.66 -10.79 12.59
CA ALA A 157 24.71 -12.02 11.81
C ALA A 157 23.64 -12.05 10.71
N ALA A 158 22.43 -11.60 11.01
CA ALA A 158 21.35 -11.46 10.04
C ALA A 158 21.74 -10.45 8.95
N THR A 159 22.25 -9.28 9.32
CA THR A 159 22.76 -8.25 8.39
C THR A 159 23.89 -8.77 7.50
N ALA A 160 24.83 -9.52 8.06
CA ALA A 160 25.97 -10.10 7.32
C ALA A 160 25.54 -11.24 6.36
N ALA A 161 24.43 -11.91 6.65
CA ALA A 161 23.84 -12.92 5.77
C ALA A 161 23.11 -12.34 4.56
N GLY A 162 23.03 -11.02 4.46
CA GLY A 162 22.56 -10.29 3.28
C GLY A 162 21.09 -9.89 3.32
N GLY A 163 20.58 -9.36 4.40
CA GLY A 163 19.22 -8.94 4.56
C GLY A 163 18.98 -7.43 4.81
N ALA A 164 18.00 -6.67 4.25
CA ALA A 164 17.60 -5.29 4.52
C ALA A 164 16.11 -5.13 4.80
N GLY A 165 15.80 -4.69 5.97
CA GLY A 165 14.48 -4.33 6.49
C GLY A 165 14.39 -4.61 7.98
N PRO A 166 13.65 -3.80 8.74
CA PRO A 166 13.44 -4.12 10.14
C PRO A 166 12.65 -5.44 10.24
N PRO A 167 12.91 -6.25 11.29
CA PRO A 167 12.04 -7.38 11.60
C PRO A 167 10.60 -6.88 11.76
N ASP A 168 9.65 -7.73 11.39
CA ASP A 168 8.23 -7.47 11.61
C ASP A 168 7.99 -7.17 13.11
N PRO A 169 7.56 -5.94 13.44
CA PRO A 169 7.40 -5.53 14.84
C PRO A 169 6.29 -6.27 15.59
N ALA A 170 5.46 -7.04 14.87
CA ALA A 170 4.35 -7.75 15.46
C ALA A 170 4.70 -9.18 15.92
N ALA A 171 5.89 -9.69 15.59
CA ALA A 171 6.26 -11.07 15.94
C ALA A 171 6.62 -11.30 17.43
N ASP A 172 6.84 -10.26 18.24
CA ASP A 172 7.35 -10.36 19.61
C ASP A 172 6.68 -9.40 20.62
N LEU A 173 5.37 -9.12 20.51
CA LEU A 173 4.68 -8.45 21.61
C LEU A 173 4.37 -9.49 22.71
N PRO A 174 4.88 -9.31 23.98
CA PRO A 174 4.47 -10.15 25.07
C PRO A 174 2.97 -9.94 25.32
N SER A 175 2.22 -11.03 25.43
CA SER A 175 0.83 -11.01 25.86
C SER A 175 0.77 -10.55 27.32
N GLU A 176 0.56 -9.26 27.57
CA GLU A 176 0.20 -8.79 28.89
C GLU A 176 -1.31 -9.06 29.10
N SER A 177 -1.55 -10.00 30.00
CA SER A 177 -2.90 -10.33 30.48
C SER A 177 -3.45 -9.17 31.32
N GLY A 178 -4.41 -8.45 30.78
CA GLY A 178 -5.22 -7.47 31.48
C GLY A 178 -6.54 -7.24 30.77
N ASP A 179 -7.65 -7.51 31.43
CA ASP A 179 -9.06 -7.51 30.99
C ASP A 179 -9.52 -6.27 30.19
N ALA A 180 -9.00 -6.08 29.00
CA ALA A 180 -9.58 -5.32 27.91
C ALA A 180 -9.64 -6.28 26.75
N GLU A 181 -10.80 -6.43 26.09
CA GLU A 181 -10.93 -7.23 24.88
C GLU A 181 -9.91 -6.72 23.84
N GLU A 182 -8.75 -7.40 23.78
CA GLU A 182 -7.81 -7.19 22.71
C GLU A 182 -8.47 -7.64 21.40
N PRO A 183 -8.44 -6.81 20.35
CA PRO A 183 -8.80 -7.28 19.02
C PRO A 183 -7.93 -8.49 18.68
N PRO A 184 -8.47 -9.52 18.03
CA PRO A 184 -7.71 -10.73 17.71
C PRO A 184 -6.44 -10.36 16.93
N ALA A 185 -5.35 -11.07 17.18
CA ALA A 185 -4.01 -10.78 16.64
C ALA A 185 -3.98 -10.50 15.11
N GLN A 186 -4.91 -11.06 14.36
CA GLN A 186 -5.11 -10.76 12.93
C GLN A 186 -5.58 -9.32 12.66
N GLU A 187 -6.34 -8.68 13.54
CA GLU A 187 -6.75 -7.27 13.35
C GLU A 187 -5.61 -6.29 13.58
N GLN A 188 -4.62 -6.62 14.41
CA GLN A 188 -3.44 -5.77 14.64
C GLN A 188 -2.50 -5.76 13.43
N PHE A 189 -2.44 -6.85 12.66
CA PHE A 189 -1.63 -6.96 11.43
C PHE A 189 -2.29 -6.33 10.20
N GLN A 190 -3.58 -6.13 10.21
CA GLN A 190 -4.35 -5.82 9.01
C GLN A 190 -4.51 -4.34 8.72
N ASP A 191 -4.10 -3.44 9.60
CA ASP A 191 -4.14 -2.00 9.32
C ASP A 191 -2.81 -1.50 8.76
N LEU A 192 -2.37 -2.06 7.62
CA LEU A 192 -1.19 -1.61 6.88
C LEU A 192 -1.27 -0.13 6.46
N ARG A 193 -2.45 0.48 6.57
CA ARG A 193 -2.69 1.90 6.36
C ARG A 193 -2.78 2.71 7.67
N ALA A 194 -2.19 2.21 8.74
CA ALA A 194 -2.06 2.98 9.99
C ALA A 194 -1.15 4.23 9.84
N GLY A 195 -0.63 4.46 8.66
CA GLY A 195 0.14 5.65 8.29
C GLY A 195 -0.71 6.85 7.89
N LEU A 196 -0.03 7.90 7.43
CA LEU A 196 -0.65 9.17 7.05
C LEU A 196 -1.21 9.19 5.62
N GLY A 197 -1.22 8.06 4.94
CA GLY A 197 -1.66 7.88 3.55
C GLY A 197 -0.50 7.79 2.55
N PRO A 198 -0.79 7.51 1.27
CA PRO A 198 0.19 7.50 0.20
C PRO A 198 0.21 8.84 -0.58
N TYR A 199 1.32 9.09 -1.26
CA TYR A 199 1.38 9.97 -2.42
C TYR A 199 1.70 9.14 -3.65
N ILE A 200 0.86 9.21 -4.65
CA ILE A 200 1.08 8.66 -6.00
C ILE A 200 0.70 9.77 -6.99
N PRO A 201 1.45 10.01 -8.08
CA PRO A 201 1.11 11.04 -9.05
C PRO A 201 -0.34 10.92 -9.55
N GLY A 202 -1.09 12.04 -9.44
CA GLY A 202 -2.50 12.10 -9.82
C GLY A 202 -3.50 11.72 -8.73
N VAL A 203 -3.05 11.25 -7.58
CA VAL A 203 -3.91 11.00 -6.41
C VAL A 203 -3.95 12.26 -5.53
N GLY A 204 -5.16 12.71 -5.21
CA GLY A 204 -5.43 13.83 -4.31
C GLY A 204 -5.65 13.39 -2.86
N ALA A 205 -6.50 14.15 -2.14
CA ALA A 205 -6.91 13.77 -0.80
C ALA A 205 -7.76 12.48 -0.83
N GLU A 206 -7.39 11.50 0.01
CA GLU A 206 -8.23 10.34 0.30
C GLU A 206 -9.25 10.73 1.35
N VAL A 207 -10.53 10.74 0.98
CA VAL A 207 -11.63 11.17 1.86
C VAL A 207 -12.53 9.97 2.16
N ALA A 208 -12.72 9.67 3.43
CA ALA A 208 -13.68 8.66 3.87
C ALA A 208 -15.12 9.10 3.56
N LYS A 209 -16.03 8.15 3.36
CA LYS A 209 -17.45 8.45 3.17
C LYS A 209 -18.02 9.18 4.41
N PRO A 210 -19.06 10.01 4.25
CA PRO A 210 -19.70 10.67 5.38
C PRO A 210 -20.05 9.69 6.50
N GLY A 211 -19.73 10.06 7.75
CA GLY A 211 -19.92 9.20 8.92
C GLY A 211 -18.88 8.09 9.09
N GLN A 212 -17.85 8.05 8.27
CA GLN A 212 -16.73 7.12 8.39
C GLN A 212 -15.42 7.85 8.62
N ALA A 213 -14.47 7.20 9.28
CA ALA A 213 -13.11 7.69 9.41
C ALA A 213 -12.14 6.54 9.63
N ARG A 214 -10.89 6.77 9.25
CA ARG A 214 -9.79 5.88 9.57
C ARG A 214 -9.25 6.23 10.96
N GLU A 215 -8.84 5.25 11.72
CA GLU A 215 -8.21 5.46 13.01
C GLU A 215 -6.68 5.36 12.86
N ILE A 216 -5.97 6.39 13.26
CA ILE A 216 -4.51 6.38 13.39
C ILE A 216 -4.18 6.25 14.86
N ARG A 217 -3.41 5.22 15.23
CA ARG A 217 -3.17 4.75 16.59
C ARG A 217 -1.80 5.20 17.11
N GLY A 218 -1.67 6.50 17.46
CA GLY A 218 -0.47 7.01 18.11
C GLY A 218 -0.24 6.44 19.52
N ASP A 219 -1.28 5.91 20.15
CA ASP A 219 -1.20 5.18 21.42
C ASP A 219 -0.61 3.76 21.30
N LEU A 220 -0.62 3.17 20.11
CA LEU A 220 -0.06 1.84 19.83
C LEU A 220 1.28 1.89 19.09
N PHE A 221 1.50 2.90 18.26
CA PHE A 221 2.70 3.00 17.42
C PHE A 221 3.51 4.24 17.78
N SER A 222 4.80 4.04 18.00
CA SER A 222 5.72 5.12 18.37
C SER A 222 6.31 5.86 17.18
N HIS A 223 6.33 5.26 16.00
CA HIS A 223 7.01 5.79 14.82
C HIS A 223 6.19 5.64 13.53
N LEU A 224 6.56 6.44 12.55
CA LEU A 224 6.17 6.32 11.16
C LEU A 224 7.36 5.86 10.33
N PHE A 225 7.14 4.97 9.38
CA PHE A 225 8.05 4.81 8.25
C PHE A 225 7.55 5.61 7.06
N TRP A 226 8.48 6.09 6.26
CA TRP A 226 8.29 6.78 5.00
C TRP A 226 9.03 5.99 3.93
N ASN A 227 8.29 5.23 3.14
CA ASN A 227 8.85 4.60 1.95
C ASN A 227 8.89 5.63 0.85
N LEU A 228 10.09 5.94 0.38
CA LEU A 228 10.37 7.06 -0.51
C LEU A 228 10.97 6.53 -1.81
N HIS A 229 10.45 7.02 -2.92
CA HIS A 229 11.01 6.79 -4.25
C HIS A 229 11.09 8.09 -5.03
N TYR A 230 12.32 8.48 -5.37
CA TYR A 230 12.61 9.67 -6.14
C TYR A 230 13.21 9.32 -7.49
N GLN A 231 13.08 10.24 -8.43
CA GLN A 231 13.68 10.16 -9.77
C GLN A 231 14.50 11.40 -10.07
N ALA A 232 15.63 11.22 -10.74
CA ALA A 232 16.46 12.32 -11.22
C ALA A 232 15.73 13.14 -12.29
N THR A 233 15.87 14.48 -12.21
CA THR A 233 15.21 15.43 -13.14
C THR A 233 16.18 16.14 -14.08
N GLY A 234 17.46 15.77 -14.06
CA GLY A 234 18.54 16.45 -14.82
C GLY A 234 19.17 17.62 -14.06
N LYS A 235 18.69 17.92 -12.84
CA LYS A 235 19.26 18.92 -11.92
C LYS A 235 19.10 18.47 -10.48
N PRO A 236 19.96 18.93 -9.55
CA PRO A 236 19.77 18.64 -8.13
C PRO A 236 18.44 19.22 -7.63
N GLU A 237 17.73 18.43 -6.86
CA GLU A 237 16.44 18.81 -6.26
C GLU A 237 16.44 18.54 -4.76
N THR A 238 15.51 19.14 -4.03
CA THR A 238 15.22 18.77 -2.65
C THR A 238 13.73 18.48 -2.51
N ALA A 239 13.40 17.57 -1.59
CA ALA A 239 12.03 17.19 -1.30
C ALA A 239 11.83 17.06 0.22
N ARG A 240 10.79 17.70 0.74
CA ARG A 240 10.34 17.55 2.13
C ARG A 240 8.85 17.22 2.11
N PRO A 241 8.48 15.97 2.40
CA PRO A 241 7.07 15.57 2.41
C PRO A 241 6.26 16.25 3.52
N LEU A 242 4.98 16.47 3.22
CA LEU A 242 3.99 16.95 4.19
C LEU A 242 2.76 16.03 4.16
N ALA A 243 2.20 15.76 5.33
CA ALA A 243 0.91 15.09 5.45
C ALA A 243 -0.13 16.07 6.00
N GLY A 244 -1.26 16.22 5.30
CA GLY A 244 -2.44 16.92 5.79
C GLY A 244 -3.46 15.91 6.30
N LEU A 245 -3.99 16.16 7.49
CA LEU A 245 -5.02 15.35 8.13
C LEU A 245 -6.25 16.20 8.43
N TRP A 246 -7.42 15.66 8.11
CA TRP A 246 -8.71 16.24 8.47
C TRP A 246 -9.38 15.33 9.50
N TRP A 247 -9.63 15.88 10.69
CA TRP A 247 -10.21 15.10 11.77
C TRP A 247 -11.69 14.81 11.52
N ALA A 248 -12.13 13.62 11.91
CA ALA A 248 -13.55 13.34 11.98
C ALA A 248 -14.20 14.18 13.07
N LYS A 249 -15.27 14.92 12.72
CA LYS A 249 -15.93 15.88 13.61
C LYS A 249 -17.13 15.28 14.33
N ASP A 250 -17.66 14.19 13.80
CA ASP A 250 -18.82 13.51 14.36
C ASP A 250 -18.41 12.46 15.39
N LYS A 251 -19.06 12.46 16.56
CA LYS A 251 -18.78 11.50 17.63
C LYS A 251 -19.21 10.06 17.30
N ALA A 252 -20.17 9.90 16.40
CA ALA A 252 -20.68 8.61 15.94
C ALA A 252 -20.04 8.19 14.61
N THR A 253 -18.72 8.25 14.52
CA THR A 253 -18.01 7.93 13.29
C THR A 253 -17.68 6.44 13.27
N THR A 254 -18.15 5.74 12.23
CA THR A 254 -17.80 4.33 12.00
C THR A 254 -16.35 4.21 11.54
N ARG A 255 -15.61 3.30 12.17
CA ARG A 255 -14.21 3.05 11.83
C ARG A 255 -14.09 2.36 10.47
N LEU A 256 -13.39 3.00 9.54
CA LEU A 256 -12.97 2.40 8.28
C LEU A 256 -11.71 1.56 8.53
N ARG A 257 -11.78 0.27 8.21
CA ARG A 257 -10.72 -0.73 8.41
C ARG A 257 -10.15 -1.18 7.08
N THR A 258 -8.97 -1.76 7.10
CA THR A 258 -8.32 -2.34 5.92
C THR A 258 -7.97 -3.80 6.20
N LEU A 259 -8.48 -4.70 5.37
CA LEU A 259 -8.11 -6.11 5.34
C LEU A 259 -7.01 -6.31 4.30
N GLY A 260 -5.81 -6.67 4.73
CA GLY A 260 -4.74 -7.12 3.86
C GLY A 260 -4.93 -8.59 3.48
N LEU A 261 -4.63 -8.93 2.22
CA LEU A 261 -4.71 -10.32 1.75
C LEU A 261 -3.33 -10.97 1.88
N ASN A 262 -2.96 -11.32 3.10
CA ASN A 262 -1.60 -11.71 3.48
C ASN A 262 -1.34 -13.21 3.43
N GLU A 263 -2.38 -14.04 3.38
CA GLU A 263 -2.20 -15.48 3.16
C GLU A 263 -1.97 -15.73 1.68
N HIS A 264 -0.71 -15.77 1.28
CA HIS A 264 -0.33 -15.94 -0.10
C HIS A 264 -0.05 -17.40 -0.43
N THR A 265 -0.64 -17.87 -1.51
CA THR A 265 -0.28 -19.17 -2.12
C THR A 265 0.11 -18.94 -3.57
N SER A 266 1.19 -19.56 -4.01
CA SER A 266 1.52 -19.64 -5.42
C SER A 266 0.98 -20.95 -5.99
N GLU A 267 -0.04 -20.86 -6.86
CA GLU A 267 -0.59 -22.05 -7.52
C GLU A 267 0.41 -22.69 -8.51
N SER A 268 1.38 -21.91 -8.96
CA SER A 268 2.43 -22.37 -9.87
C SER A 268 3.60 -23.04 -9.16
N ALA A 269 3.71 -22.90 -7.83
CA ALA A 269 4.71 -23.57 -7.03
C ALA A 269 4.06 -24.66 -6.18
N GLN A 270 4.63 -25.86 -6.19
CA GLN A 270 4.36 -26.80 -5.12
C GLN A 270 4.96 -26.21 -3.84
N LEU A 271 4.10 -25.81 -2.91
CA LEU A 271 4.50 -25.49 -1.55
C LEU A 271 5.32 -26.67 -1.03
N VAL A 272 6.63 -26.53 -0.99
CA VAL A 272 7.46 -27.33 -0.10
C VAL A 272 7.09 -26.83 1.29
N ALA A 273 6.17 -27.53 1.94
CA ALA A 273 5.78 -27.26 3.31
C ALA A 273 6.99 -27.48 4.20
N SER A 274 7.79 -26.45 4.36
CA SER A 274 8.69 -26.34 5.50
C SER A 274 7.81 -26.16 6.73
N PRO A 275 8.06 -26.88 7.83
CA PRO A 275 7.33 -26.62 9.07
C PRO A 275 7.49 -25.12 9.40
N PRO A 276 6.43 -24.46 9.92
CA PRO A 276 6.51 -23.05 10.27
C PRO A 276 7.69 -22.85 11.21
N LEU A 277 8.58 -21.93 10.85
CA LEU A 277 9.69 -21.54 11.71
C LEU A 277 9.10 -20.92 12.99
N PRO A 278 9.76 -21.08 14.15
CA PRO A 278 9.43 -20.29 15.34
C PRO A 278 9.40 -18.81 14.96
N PRO A 279 8.49 -17.98 15.51
CA PRO A 279 8.31 -16.58 15.10
C PRO A 279 9.60 -15.75 15.03
N ALA A 280 10.53 -15.93 15.99
CA ALA A 280 11.83 -15.27 15.99
C ALA A 280 12.76 -15.73 14.84
N GLU A 281 12.66 -16.98 14.41
CA GLU A 281 13.45 -17.52 13.30
C GLU A 281 12.82 -17.12 11.96
N ALA A 282 11.49 -17.05 11.88
CA ALA A 282 10.77 -16.54 10.72
C ALA A 282 11.07 -15.05 10.51
N ALA A 283 11.07 -14.24 11.56
CA ALA A 283 11.44 -12.83 11.50
C ALA A 283 12.91 -12.65 11.09
N ALA A 284 13.85 -13.46 11.63
CA ALA A 284 15.24 -13.41 11.23
C ALA A 284 15.47 -13.85 9.79
N ALA A 285 14.72 -14.85 9.30
CA ALA A 285 14.76 -15.30 7.91
C ALA A 285 14.18 -14.27 6.95
N ALA A 286 13.05 -13.63 7.30
CA ALA A 286 12.45 -12.54 6.55
C ALA A 286 13.39 -11.33 6.47
N PHE A 287 14.01 -10.99 7.59
CA PHE A 287 15.03 -9.95 7.68
C PHE A 287 16.24 -10.28 6.80
N ALA A 288 16.75 -11.51 6.84
CA ALA A 288 17.86 -11.96 6.01
C ALA A 288 17.50 -11.94 4.52
N ALA A 289 16.31 -12.37 4.15
CA ALA A 289 15.84 -12.37 2.76
C ALA A 289 15.68 -10.95 2.21
N ALA A 290 15.07 -10.06 2.97
CA ALA A 290 14.93 -8.66 2.61
C ALA A 290 16.29 -7.97 2.40
N GLN A 291 17.34 -8.23 3.23
CA GLN A 291 18.69 -7.71 3.04
C GLN A 291 19.42 -8.29 1.82
N ALA A 292 19.13 -9.53 1.46
CA ALA A 292 19.68 -10.12 0.24
C ALA A 292 19.02 -9.59 -1.04
N GLY A 293 18.07 -8.64 -0.93
CA GLY A 293 17.22 -8.25 -2.04
C GLY A 293 16.27 -9.37 -2.47
N GLN A 294 16.01 -10.32 -1.57
CA GLN A 294 15.20 -11.51 -1.80
C GLN A 294 13.77 -11.37 -1.24
N GLY A 295 13.21 -10.18 -1.31
CA GLY A 295 11.78 -9.99 -1.15
C GLY A 295 11.25 -9.88 0.28
N LEU A 296 10.16 -9.10 0.38
CA LEU A 296 9.40 -8.87 1.62
C LEU A 296 8.61 -10.10 2.09
N ASN A 297 8.49 -11.13 1.27
CA ASN A 297 7.77 -12.33 1.62
C ASN A 297 8.57 -13.59 1.27
N PRO A 298 9.34 -14.15 2.22
CA PRO A 298 10.13 -15.36 1.99
C PRO A 298 9.30 -16.63 1.80
N LEU A 299 7.98 -16.55 2.00
CA LEU A 299 7.04 -17.64 1.78
C LEU A 299 6.55 -17.71 0.34
N LEU A 300 6.76 -16.66 -0.46
CA LEU A 300 6.43 -16.65 -1.88
C LEU A 300 7.66 -17.07 -2.68
N ASP A 301 7.45 -18.08 -3.53
CA ASP A 301 8.45 -18.40 -4.54
C ASP A 301 8.68 -17.24 -5.48
N VAL A 302 9.91 -17.11 -5.96
CA VAL A 302 10.28 -16.14 -6.99
C VAL A 302 9.42 -16.33 -8.24
N ILE A 303 9.18 -15.27 -8.98
CA ILE A 303 8.57 -15.38 -10.30
C ILE A 303 9.63 -15.89 -11.27
N PRO A 304 9.54 -17.13 -11.77
CA PRO A 304 10.62 -17.72 -12.56
C PRO A 304 10.92 -16.94 -13.84
N ALA A 305 12.18 -17.00 -14.26
CA ALA A 305 12.61 -16.45 -15.54
C ALA A 305 11.73 -16.98 -16.68
N ASN A 306 11.33 -16.08 -17.58
CA ASN A 306 10.48 -16.35 -18.75
C ASN A 306 9.05 -16.88 -18.42
N ALA A 307 8.60 -16.85 -17.17
CA ALA A 307 7.23 -17.24 -16.82
C ALA A 307 6.22 -16.19 -17.32
N ALA A 308 5.30 -16.59 -18.19
CA ALA A 308 4.34 -15.67 -18.82
C ALA A 308 3.01 -15.52 -18.03
N ASN A 309 2.73 -16.42 -17.08
CA ASN A 309 1.47 -16.47 -16.33
C ASN A 309 1.70 -17.03 -14.92
N TRP A 310 2.65 -16.47 -14.19
CA TRP A 310 2.87 -16.86 -12.79
C TRP A 310 1.72 -16.36 -11.92
N THR A 311 1.10 -17.24 -11.15
CA THR A 311 -0.09 -16.91 -10.37
C THR A 311 0.22 -16.85 -8.87
N VAL A 312 -0.23 -15.78 -8.24
CA VAL A 312 -0.21 -15.58 -6.78
C VAL A 312 -1.63 -15.30 -6.32
N THR A 313 -2.03 -15.92 -5.22
CA THR A 313 -3.35 -15.71 -4.60
C THR A 313 -3.17 -15.22 -3.17
N GLY A 314 -3.74 -14.07 -2.86
CA GLY A 314 -3.89 -13.57 -1.50
C GLY A 314 -5.31 -13.81 -1.00
N ILE A 315 -5.44 -14.21 0.26
CA ILE A 315 -6.73 -14.53 0.88
C ILE A 315 -6.86 -13.74 2.18
N GLY A 316 -8.06 -13.23 2.43
CA GLY A 316 -8.47 -12.62 3.69
C GLY A 316 -9.85 -13.09 4.12
N ALA A 317 -10.12 -13.11 5.42
CA ALA A 317 -11.40 -13.54 5.98
C ALA A 317 -12.01 -12.45 6.86
N PHE A 318 -13.32 -12.31 6.80
CA PHE A 318 -14.09 -11.43 7.67
C PHE A 318 -14.54 -12.20 8.93
N GLN A 319 -14.06 -11.78 10.10
CA GLN A 319 -14.42 -12.39 11.37
C GLN A 319 -15.81 -11.94 11.86
N ASN A 320 -16.24 -10.75 11.44
CA ASN A 320 -17.53 -10.15 11.78
C ASN A 320 -18.31 -9.83 10.50
N ASP A 321 -19.58 -9.57 10.62
CA ASP A 321 -20.38 -8.99 9.55
C ASP A 321 -19.75 -7.66 9.12
N ALA A 322 -19.50 -7.51 7.83
CA ALA A 322 -18.75 -6.39 7.30
C ALA A 322 -19.46 -5.74 6.11
N ILE A 323 -19.06 -4.51 5.83
CA ILE A 323 -19.53 -3.73 4.68
C ILE A 323 -18.30 -3.32 3.89
N ILE A 324 -18.03 -3.98 2.75
CA ILE A 324 -16.93 -3.67 1.85
C ILE A 324 -17.21 -2.33 1.16
N GLN A 325 -16.20 -1.43 1.16
CA GLN A 325 -16.26 -0.10 0.56
C GLN A 325 -15.46 -0.01 -0.73
N SER A 326 -14.22 -0.54 -0.73
CA SER A 326 -13.33 -0.46 -1.87
C SER A 326 -12.30 -1.59 -1.90
N LEU A 327 -11.71 -1.78 -3.08
CA LEU A 327 -10.68 -2.78 -3.36
C LEU A 327 -9.45 -2.05 -3.91
N PHE A 328 -8.27 -2.43 -3.46
CA PHE A 328 -7.02 -1.89 -3.96
C PHE A 328 -6.06 -3.00 -4.37
N ILE A 329 -5.40 -2.82 -5.50
CA ILE A 329 -4.39 -3.74 -6.04
C ILE A 329 -3.11 -2.99 -6.35
N HIS A 330 -1.98 -3.63 -6.07
CA HIS A 330 -0.67 -3.16 -6.44
C HIS A 330 0.22 -4.34 -6.85
N ALA A 331 0.94 -4.15 -7.92
CA ALA A 331 2.07 -4.94 -8.38
C ALA A 331 3.04 -4.02 -9.11
N HIS A 332 4.26 -4.47 -9.37
CA HIS A 332 5.20 -3.71 -10.20
C HIS A 332 5.04 -4.03 -11.70
N VAL A 333 6.14 -3.95 -12.43
CA VAL A 333 6.14 -3.97 -13.90
C VAL A 333 5.75 -5.32 -14.51
N ARG A 334 5.73 -6.41 -13.73
CA ARG A 334 5.31 -7.73 -14.21
C ARG A 334 3.86 -8.05 -13.92
N GLY A 335 3.18 -7.25 -13.09
CA GLY A 335 1.74 -7.38 -12.88
C GLY A 335 1.00 -7.40 -14.21
N LYS A 336 0.18 -8.44 -14.45
CA LYS A 336 -0.53 -8.66 -15.71
C LYS A 336 -2.03 -8.48 -15.60
N ASP A 337 -2.65 -9.20 -14.69
CA ASP A 337 -4.09 -9.12 -14.44
C ASP A 337 -4.44 -9.54 -13.01
N PHE A 338 -5.60 -9.09 -12.53
CA PHE A 338 -6.13 -9.40 -11.21
C PHE A 338 -7.60 -9.79 -11.28
N THR A 339 -8.00 -10.72 -10.42
CA THR A 339 -9.40 -11.12 -10.23
C THR A 339 -9.69 -11.24 -8.73
N TRP A 340 -10.74 -10.57 -8.28
CA TRP A 340 -11.21 -10.62 -6.91
C TRP A 340 -12.45 -11.47 -6.79
N VAL A 341 -12.43 -12.45 -5.90
CA VAL A 341 -13.53 -13.39 -5.68
C VAL A 341 -13.92 -13.39 -4.22
N LEU A 342 -15.18 -13.07 -3.93
CA LEU A 342 -15.79 -13.23 -2.62
C LEU A 342 -16.42 -14.61 -2.55
N THR A 343 -16.13 -15.36 -1.47
CA THR A 343 -16.76 -16.63 -1.15
C THR A 343 -17.56 -16.44 0.13
N TYR A 344 -18.86 -16.69 0.08
CA TYR A 344 -19.77 -16.61 1.21
C TYR A 344 -19.70 -17.89 2.07
N PRO A 345 -20.16 -17.86 3.33
CA PRO A 345 -20.14 -19.05 4.22
C PRO A 345 -20.90 -20.27 3.68
N ASP A 346 -21.87 -20.05 2.80
CA ASP A 346 -22.63 -21.10 2.11
C ASP A 346 -21.91 -21.70 0.90
N GLY A 347 -20.73 -21.20 0.58
CA GLY A 347 -19.92 -21.62 -0.56
C GLY A 347 -20.26 -20.93 -1.88
N ARG A 348 -21.21 -20.01 -1.91
CA ARG A 348 -21.49 -19.19 -3.10
C ARG A 348 -20.30 -18.27 -3.36
N GLU A 349 -19.93 -18.14 -4.62
CA GLU A 349 -18.86 -17.24 -5.06
C GLU A 349 -19.39 -16.10 -5.92
N GLU A 350 -18.73 -14.96 -5.81
CA GLU A 350 -19.04 -13.75 -6.58
C GLU A 350 -17.73 -13.05 -7.00
N VAL A 351 -17.59 -12.70 -8.28
CA VAL A 351 -16.46 -11.92 -8.76
C VAL A 351 -16.74 -10.44 -8.51
N LEU A 352 -16.00 -9.84 -7.59
CA LEU A 352 -16.18 -8.43 -7.23
C LEU A 352 -15.47 -7.47 -8.19
N LEU A 353 -14.33 -7.88 -8.72
CA LEU A 353 -13.50 -7.05 -9.60
C LEU A 353 -12.67 -7.96 -10.50
N ARG A 354 -12.54 -7.55 -11.76
CA ARG A 354 -11.56 -8.10 -12.68
C ARG A 354 -10.83 -6.98 -13.41
N VAL A 355 -9.49 -7.04 -13.38
CA VAL A 355 -8.59 -6.12 -14.09
C VAL A 355 -7.79 -6.95 -15.09
N PRO A 356 -8.25 -7.10 -16.33
CA PRO A 356 -7.64 -8.02 -17.31
C PRO A 356 -6.32 -7.50 -17.89
N ASN A 357 -6.05 -6.21 -17.76
CA ASN A 357 -4.85 -5.56 -18.27
C ASN A 357 -4.35 -4.57 -17.23
N TYR A 358 -3.67 -5.09 -16.20
CA TYR A 358 -3.08 -4.24 -15.17
C TYR A 358 -2.00 -3.32 -15.77
N ASN A 359 -1.94 -2.11 -15.26
CA ASN A 359 -0.93 -1.14 -15.68
C ASN A 359 -0.27 -0.51 -14.47
N PHE A 360 1.04 -0.77 -14.31
CA PHE A 360 1.87 -0.25 -13.21
C PHE A 360 1.86 1.27 -13.09
N ASP A 361 1.77 2.00 -14.20
CA ASP A 361 1.74 3.48 -14.17
C ASP A 361 0.40 4.05 -13.65
N TRP A 362 -0.65 3.21 -13.49
CA TRP A 362 -1.98 3.63 -13.13
C TRP A 362 -2.61 2.64 -12.15
N GLN A 363 -2.38 2.90 -10.89
CA GLN A 363 -2.84 2.07 -9.78
C GLN A 363 -4.06 2.72 -9.15
N PHE A 364 -5.17 2.01 -9.13
CA PHE A 364 -6.45 2.54 -8.67
C PHE A 364 -6.92 1.82 -7.40
N THR A 365 -7.56 2.60 -6.53
CA THR A 365 -8.57 2.08 -5.61
C THR A 365 -9.88 2.00 -6.39
N TYR A 366 -10.56 0.86 -6.32
CA TYR A 366 -11.85 0.62 -6.95
C TYR A 366 -12.94 0.77 -5.89
N ASP A 367 -13.59 1.94 -5.87
CA ASP A 367 -14.64 2.27 -4.91
C ASP A 367 -15.97 1.66 -5.36
N LEU A 368 -16.55 0.73 -4.58
CA LEU A 368 -17.83 0.15 -4.93
C LEU A 368 -18.91 1.24 -5.01
N ALA A 369 -19.72 1.22 -6.08
CA ALA A 369 -20.84 2.15 -6.24
C ALA A 369 -21.83 2.04 -5.09
N GLU A 370 -22.14 0.80 -4.70
CA GLU A 370 -22.91 0.47 -3.51
C GLU A 370 -22.05 -0.40 -2.57
N PRO A 371 -21.91 0.00 -1.28
CA PRO A 371 -21.20 -0.81 -0.30
C PRO A 371 -21.80 -2.21 -0.16
N LEU A 372 -20.96 -3.24 -0.17
CA LEU A 372 -21.39 -4.63 -0.18
C LEU A 372 -21.38 -5.23 1.24
N LYS A 373 -22.54 -5.61 1.74
CA LYS A 373 -22.67 -6.35 3.01
C LYS A 373 -22.24 -7.80 2.83
N VAL A 374 -21.35 -8.25 3.71
CA VAL A 374 -20.85 -9.63 3.75
C VAL A 374 -20.95 -10.20 5.16
N PRO A 375 -21.49 -11.41 5.34
CA PRO A 375 -21.60 -12.03 6.66
C PRO A 375 -20.24 -12.50 7.17
N ALA A 376 -20.12 -12.61 8.49
CA ALA A 376 -18.99 -13.24 9.17
C ALA A 376 -18.67 -14.62 8.57
N GLY A 377 -17.40 -14.96 8.48
CA GLY A 377 -16.94 -16.20 7.85
C GLY A 377 -16.83 -16.14 6.32
N SER A 378 -17.21 -15.02 5.68
CA SER A 378 -16.90 -14.80 4.27
C SER A 378 -15.41 -14.62 4.06
N THR A 379 -14.89 -15.07 2.90
CA THR A 379 -13.50 -14.89 2.50
C THR A 379 -13.41 -14.15 1.18
N VAL A 380 -12.37 -13.37 1.02
CA VAL A 380 -12.08 -12.71 -0.24
C VAL A 380 -10.71 -13.14 -0.74
N LYS A 381 -10.61 -13.42 -2.05
CA LYS A 381 -9.37 -13.80 -2.74
C LYS A 381 -9.03 -12.74 -3.76
N SER A 382 -7.76 -12.35 -3.82
CA SER A 382 -7.18 -11.63 -4.95
C SER A 382 -6.24 -12.57 -5.69
N ILE A 383 -6.58 -12.90 -6.92
CA ILE A 383 -5.80 -13.77 -7.80
C ILE A 383 -5.06 -12.88 -8.79
N ALA A 384 -3.74 -12.79 -8.66
CA ALA A 384 -2.87 -12.02 -9.52
C ALA A 384 -2.08 -12.91 -10.47
N ARG A 385 -1.93 -12.48 -11.71
CA ARG A 385 -1.01 -13.11 -12.66
C ARG A 385 0.11 -12.13 -13.02
N TYR A 386 1.31 -12.68 -13.16
CA TYR A 386 2.53 -11.96 -13.50
C TYR A 386 3.12 -12.47 -14.80
N ASP A 387 3.71 -11.57 -15.56
CA ASP A 387 4.40 -11.86 -16.81
C ASP A 387 5.88 -11.48 -16.73
N ASN A 388 6.73 -12.46 -16.41
CA ASN A 388 8.19 -12.34 -16.42
C ASN A 388 8.80 -12.78 -17.76
N SER A 389 8.02 -12.84 -18.83
CA SER A 389 8.49 -13.24 -20.15
C SER A 389 9.03 -12.06 -20.97
N ARG A 390 9.61 -12.35 -22.12
CA ARG A 390 10.10 -11.38 -23.10
C ARG A 390 8.98 -10.60 -23.80
N GLU A 391 7.77 -11.11 -23.75
CA GLU A 391 6.59 -10.46 -24.35
C GLU A 391 6.13 -9.25 -23.52
N ASN A 392 6.46 -9.23 -22.23
CA ASN A 392 6.27 -8.07 -21.38
C ASN A 392 7.37 -7.02 -21.66
N ARG A 393 7.04 -6.01 -22.44
CA ARG A 393 7.99 -4.94 -22.85
C ARG A 393 8.49 -4.07 -21.69
N ARG A 394 7.82 -4.12 -20.52
CA ARG A 394 8.21 -3.38 -19.30
C ARG A 394 9.18 -4.16 -18.43
N ASN A 395 9.31 -5.46 -18.67
CA ASN A 395 10.19 -6.32 -17.88
C ASN A 395 11.67 -6.03 -18.18
N PRO A 396 12.46 -5.53 -17.21
CA PRO A 396 13.85 -5.17 -17.44
C PRO A 396 14.78 -6.38 -17.60
N ALA A 397 14.37 -7.55 -17.08
CA ALA A 397 15.23 -8.72 -17.02
C ALA A 397 14.47 -10.06 -17.15
N PRO A 398 13.84 -10.35 -18.30
CA PRO A 398 13.03 -11.56 -18.48
C PRO A 398 13.81 -12.87 -18.34
N HIS A 399 15.13 -12.82 -18.44
CA HIS A 399 16.04 -13.96 -18.31
C HIS A 399 16.46 -14.28 -16.87
N LYS A 400 15.96 -13.50 -15.89
CA LYS A 400 16.22 -13.68 -14.46
C LYS A 400 14.91 -13.96 -13.71
N ASP A 401 15.04 -14.68 -12.60
CA ASP A 401 13.98 -14.75 -11.64
C ASP A 401 13.71 -13.37 -11.03
N ALA A 402 12.46 -13.02 -10.79
CA ALA A 402 12.07 -11.80 -10.10
C ALA A 402 11.70 -12.12 -8.66
N TYR A 403 12.24 -11.34 -7.75
CA TYR A 403 12.00 -11.45 -6.32
C TYR A 403 10.83 -10.55 -5.89
N TRP A 404 10.37 -10.74 -4.66
CA TRP A 404 9.36 -9.91 -4.02
C TRP A 404 10.07 -8.84 -3.19
N SER A 405 10.10 -7.61 -3.66
CA SER A 405 10.79 -6.50 -3.00
C SER A 405 10.09 -5.16 -3.23
N GLU A 406 10.55 -4.14 -2.54
CA GLU A 406 10.08 -2.77 -2.75
C GLU A 406 10.57 -2.17 -4.08
N GLN A 407 11.53 -2.82 -4.75
CA GLN A 407 12.14 -2.29 -5.95
C GLN A 407 11.31 -2.56 -7.21
N SER A 408 11.13 -1.57 -8.07
CA SER A 408 10.30 -1.68 -9.28
C SER A 408 10.82 -2.70 -10.31
N TRP A 409 12.11 -3.02 -10.28
CA TRP A 409 12.70 -4.06 -11.15
C TRP A 409 12.51 -5.49 -10.63
N ASP A 410 12.10 -5.65 -9.39
CA ASP A 410 11.53 -6.86 -8.82
C ASP A 410 10.00 -6.82 -8.93
N ASP A 411 9.27 -7.49 -8.06
CA ASP A 411 7.83 -7.34 -8.06
C ASP A 411 7.25 -7.31 -6.64
N MET A 412 5.98 -6.95 -6.54
CA MET A 412 5.23 -6.90 -5.31
C MET A 412 3.81 -7.44 -5.52
N PHE A 413 3.24 -8.01 -4.49
CA PHE A 413 1.82 -8.32 -4.42
C PHE A 413 1.24 -7.64 -3.20
N LEU A 414 0.41 -6.63 -3.42
CA LEU A 414 -0.34 -5.97 -2.36
C LEU A 414 -1.79 -5.83 -2.79
N SER A 415 -2.67 -6.47 -2.05
CA SER A 415 -4.11 -6.42 -2.28
C SER A 415 -4.82 -6.15 -0.97
N THR A 416 -5.67 -5.11 -0.93
CA THR A 416 -6.38 -4.74 0.30
C THR A 416 -7.86 -4.44 0.05
N VAL A 417 -8.68 -4.73 1.05
CA VAL A 417 -10.10 -4.37 1.11
C VAL A 417 -10.30 -3.31 2.16
N SER A 418 -10.93 -2.20 1.82
CA SER A 418 -11.43 -1.24 2.81
C SER A 418 -12.87 -1.60 3.19
N TYR A 419 -13.15 -1.69 4.47
CA TYR A 419 -14.45 -2.12 4.99
C TYR A 419 -14.79 -1.47 6.33
N THR A 420 -16.06 -1.54 6.71
CA THR A 420 -16.53 -1.24 8.06
C THR A 420 -17.17 -2.50 8.66
N VAL A 421 -17.16 -2.62 9.98
CA VAL A 421 -17.91 -3.67 10.67
C VAL A 421 -19.39 -3.24 10.73
N ASP A 422 -20.30 -4.17 10.45
CA ASP A 422 -21.75 -3.92 10.57
C ASP A 422 -22.19 -4.13 12.02
N GLU A 423 -22.09 -3.09 12.85
CA GLU A 423 -22.41 -3.13 14.26
C GLU A 423 -23.92 -3.37 14.53
N THR A 424 -24.77 -3.23 13.51
CA THR A 424 -26.22 -3.47 13.65
C THR A 424 -26.56 -4.94 13.78
N ALA A 425 -25.66 -5.85 13.39
CA ALA A 425 -25.85 -7.29 13.50
C ALA A 425 -25.63 -7.84 14.92
N THR A 426 -24.93 -7.10 15.78
CA THR A 426 -24.62 -7.54 17.15
C THR A 426 -25.74 -7.22 18.19
N GLU A 427 -26.70 -6.36 17.85
CA GLU A 427 -27.81 -6.00 18.76
C GLU A 427 -29.05 -6.94 18.67
N GLY A 428 -28.99 -7.98 17.85
CA GLY A 428 -30.13 -8.85 17.52
C GLY A 428 -30.25 -10.18 18.32
N ASP A 429 -29.29 -10.53 19.17
CA ASP A 429 -29.23 -11.83 19.87
C ASP A 429 -29.10 -11.69 21.40
N GLU A 430 -29.83 -10.74 22.02
CA GLU A 430 -30.12 -10.77 23.48
C GLU A 430 -31.58 -11.05 23.77
#